data_ab0bac431eafc9b82e80a21640906667
#
_entry.id   ab0bac431eafc9b82e80a21640906667
#
_cell.length_a   1.000
_cell.length_b   1.000
_cell.length_c   1.000
_cell.angle_alpha   90.00
_cell.angle_beta   90.00
_cell.angle_gamma   90.00
#
_symmetry.space_group_name_H-M   'P 1'
#
loop_
_entity.id
_entity.type
_entity.pdbx_description
1 polymer ?
#
loop_
_entity_poly.entity_id
_entity_poly.type
_entity_poly.pdbx_seq_one_letter_code
_entity_poly.pdbx_strand_id
1 'polypeptide(L)'
;MNVQYILINDSNPEHCELSIYRTGKINRVKLQDKTYKTYHSLEIKAHDYAALFHYGIAEALNNLPFLSESSNGLDSWDEAFLHNSSLESMIRILDKSILTINPDNKEVILLGWQDEPLPVAYLREINPARVLDFLAMLKRFAAESEIQGCDLEFIL
;
A
#
# COMPACT_ATOMS: atom_id res chain seq x y z
N MET A 1 -26.50 4.55 24.41
CA MET A 1 -25.05 4.31 24.53
C MET A 1 -24.34 5.26 23.59
N ASN A 2 -23.44 6.08 24.11
CA ASN A 2 -22.72 7.07 23.29
C ASN A 2 -21.46 6.42 22.71
N VAL A 3 -21.35 6.43 21.39
CA VAL A 3 -20.16 5.96 20.70
C VAL A 3 -19.25 7.16 20.43
N GLN A 4 -17.99 7.03 20.80
CA GLN A 4 -16.98 8.03 20.48
C GLN A 4 -16.42 7.74 19.09
N TYR A 5 -16.32 8.77 18.25
CA TYR A 5 -15.75 8.67 16.91
C TYR A 5 -14.39 9.37 16.88
N ILE A 6 -13.36 8.63 16.47
CA ILE A 6 -12.00 9.16 16.36
C ILE A 6 -11.58 9.10 14.90
N LEU A 7 -11.27 10.26 14.35
CA LEU A 7 -10.74 10.35 12.98
C LEU A 7 -9.22 10.21 13.01
N ILE A 8 -8.72 9.14 12.42
CA ILE A 8 -7.29 8.86 12.31
C ILE A 8 -6.72 9.64 11.12
N ASN A 9 -5.57 10.26 11.31
CA ASN A 9 -4.84 10.94 10.24
C ASN A 9 -3.36 10.53 10.27
N ASP A 10 -2.63 10.93 9.23
CA ASP A 10 -1.20 10.66 9.11
C ASP A 10 -0.41 11.66 9.95
N SER A 11 -0.33 11.44 11.25
CA SER A 11 0.36 12.33 12.18
C SER A 11 1.89 12.28 12.06
N ASN A 12 2.43 11.20 11.49
CA ASN A 12 3.85 11.05 11.22
C ASN A 12 4.09 10.87 9.70
N PRO A 13 4.60 11.90 9.00
CA PRO A 13 4.81 11.82 7.55
C PRO A 13 5.88 10.82 7.13
N GLU A 14 6.74 10.37 8.04
CA GLU A 14 7.77 9.37 7.75
C GLU A 14 7.28 7.94 7.96
N HIS A 15 6.12 7.77 8.56
CA HIS A 15 5.55 6.45 8.79
C HIS A 15 5.10 5.81 7.47
N CYS A 16 5.52 4.58 7.20
CA CYS A 16 5.00 3.78 6.09
C CYS A 16 4.47 2.45 6.59
N GLU A 17 3.41 1.96 5.94
CA GLU A 17 2.77 0.69 6.27
C GLU A 17 3.30 -0.46 5.42
N LEU A 18 3.74 -0.15 4.21
CA LEU A 18 4.22 -1.15 3.26
C LEU A 18 5.35 -0.52 2.44
N SER A 19 6.42 -1.28 2.25
CA SER A 19 7.51 -0.88 1.35
C SER A 19 7.60 -1.87 0.20
N ILE A 20 7.81 -1.35 -1.00
CA ILE A 20 8.00 -2.16 -2.21
C ILE A 20 9.40 -1.90 -2.75
N TYR A 21 10.18 -2.96 -2.92
CA TYR A 21 11.56 -2.91 -3.38
C TYR A 21 11.71 -3.59 -4.73
N ARG A 22 12.63 -3.08 -5.54
CA ARG A 22 13.10 -3.79 -6.73
C ARG A 22 14.17 -4.78 -6.30
N THR A 23 13.91 -6.06 -6.48
CA THR A 23 14.84 -7.12 -6.09
C THR A 23 16.17 -6.97 -6.84
N GLY A 24 17.27 -7.07 -6.11
CA GLY A 24 18.61 -6.90 -6.67
C GLY A 24 19.06 -5.46 -6.88
N LYS A 25 18.19 -4.48 -6.58
CA LYS A 25 18.48 -3.05 -6.72
C LYS A 25 18.41 -2.29 -5.39
N ILE A 26 18.35 -3.00 -4.29
CA ILE A 26 18.26 -2.38 -2.96
C ILE A 26 19.64 -1.91 -2.54
N ASN A 27 19.80 -0.61 -2.36
CA ASN A 27 20.99 0.00 -1.80
C ASN A 27 20.65 0.54 -0.40
N ARG A 28 21.32 0.01 0.61
CA ARG A 28 21.18 0.48 2.00
C ARG A 28 22.45 1.26 2.37
N VAL A 29 22.25 2.53 2.70
CA VAL A 29 23.33 3.41 3.15
C VAL A 29 23.15 3.69 4.63
N LYS A 30 24.16 3.36 5.43
CA LYS A 30 24.15 3.64 6.86
C LYS A 30 24.34 5.12 7.10
N LEU A 31 23.44 5.74 7.86
CA LEU A 31 23.50 7.14 8.23
C LEU A 31 24.26 7.33 9.54
N GLN A 32 24.63 8.58 9.86
CA GLN A 32 25.39 8.92 11.06
C GLN A 32 24.67 8.55 12.37
N ASP A 33 23.34 8.55 12.35
CA ASP A 33 22.51 8.16 13.49
C ASP A 33 22.34 6.65 13.64
N LYS A 34 23.10 5.87 12.86
CA LYS A 34 23.05 4.39 12.79
C LYS A 34 21.79 3.82 12.13
N THR A 35 20.95 4.66 11.53
CA THR A 35 19.84 4.20 10.70
C THR A 35 20.32 3.89 9.29
N TYR A 36 19.45 3.31 8.46
CA TYR A 36 19.74 2.99 7.07
C TYR A 36 18.74 3.69 6.16
N LYS A 37 19.24 4.26 5.07
CA LYS A 37 18.41 4.76 3.99
C LYS A 37 18.42 3.74 2.85
N THR A 38 17.23 3.40 2.35
CA THR A 38 17.06 2.45 1.25
C THR A 38 16.68 3.22 -0.01
N TYR A 39 17.33 2.88 -1.11
CA TYR A 39 17.04 3.44 -2.43
C TYR A 39 16.32 2.40 -3.29
N HIS A 40 15.73 2.86 -4.38
CA HIS A 40 14.96 2.03 -5.32
C HIS A 40 13.77 1.33 -4.66
N SER A 41 13.11 2.04 -3.76
CA SER A 41 11.91 1.56 -3.08
C SER A 41 10.78 2.57 -3.23
N LEU A 42 9.56 2.06 -3.11
CA LEU A 42 8.34 2.86 -2.99
C LEU A 42 7.75 2.58 -1.62
N GLU A 43 7.54 3.63 -0.83
CA GLU A 43 6.96 3.54 0.49
C GLU A 43 5.49 3.92 0.43
N ILE A 44 4.64 3.09 1.03
CA ILE A 44 3.19 3.30 1.05
C ILE A 44 2.78 3.73 2.45
N LYS A 45 2.22 4.91 2.54
CA LYS A 45 1.77 5.50 3.80
C LYS A 45 0.41 4.95 4.22
N ALA A 46 0.06 5.18 5.48
CA ALA A 46 -1.16 4.61 6.07
C ALA A 46 -2.43 4.95 5.30
N HIS A 47 -2.57 6.19 4.83
CA HIS A 47 -3.73 6.59 4.02
C HIS A 47 -3.86 5.76 2.75
N ASP A 48 -2.78 5.67 1.98
CA ASP A 48 -2.79 4.96 0.69
C ASP A 48 -2.90 3.45 0.89
N TYR A 49 -2.31 2.92 1.97
CA TYR A 49 -2.46 1.52 2.35
C TYR A 49 -3.91 1.18 2.65
N ALA A 50 -4.58 2.01 3.47
CA ALA A 50 -6.00 1.83 3.76
C ALA A 50 -6.86 1.92 2.49
N ALA A 51 -6.52 2.84 1.59
CA ALA A 51 -7.23 3.01 0.33
C ALA A 51 -7.11 1.78 -0.58
N LEU A 52 -5.96 1.10 -0.59
CA LEU A 52 -5.80 -0.14 -1.37
C LEU A 52 -6.83 -1.20 -0.97
N PHE A 53 -7.13 -1.31 0.32
CA PHE A 53 -8.15 -2.24 0.80
C PHE A 53 -9.57 -1.73 0.56
N HIS A 54 -9.80 -0.44 0.80
CA HIS A 54 -11.12 0.17 0.63
C HIS A 54 -11.65 0.05 -0.80
N TYR A 55 -10.79 0.29 -1.80
CA TYR A 55 -11.19 0.21 -3.21
C TYR A 55 -11.07 -1.21 -3.80
N GLY A 56 -10.73 -2.21 -2.98
CA GLY A 56 -10.59 -3.59 -3.44
C GLY A 56 -9.35 -3.85 -4.28
N ILE A 57 -8.39 -2.93 -4.29
CA ILE A 57 -7.16 -3.06 -5.08
C ILE A 57 -6.25 -4.14 -4.50
N ALA A 58 -6.10 -4.17 -3.18
CA ALA A 58 -5.30 -5.20 -2.52
C ALA A 58 -5.86 -6.60 -2.79
N GLU A 59 -7.18 -6.75 -2.75
CA GLU A 59 -7.85 -8.01 -3.08
C GLU A 59 -7.58 -8.42 -4.53
N ALA A 60 -7.68 -7.47 -5.47
CA ALA A 60 -7.40 -7.73 -6.88
C ALA A 60 -5.93 -8.12 -7.10
N LEU A 61 -5.00 -7.42 -6.44
CA LEU A 61 -3.57 -7.74 -6.53
C LEU A 61 -3.26 -9.13 -5.93
N ASN A 62 -3.97 -9.54 -4.90
CA ASN A 62 -3.76 -10.86 -4.28
C ASN A 62 -4.15 -12.03 -5.19
N ASN A 63 -4.84 -11.78 -6.29
CA ASN A 63 -5.06 -12.80 -7.33
C ASN A 63 -3.83 -13.06 -8.19
N LEU A 64 -2.81 -12.21 -8.11
CA LEU A 64 -1.53 -12.44 -8.78
C LEU A 64 -0.72 -13.51 -8.05
N PRO A 65 0.22 -14.19 -8.75
CA PRO A 65 0.98 -15.30 -8.17
C PRO A 65 2.11 -14.81 -7.25
N PHE A 66 1.75 -14.19 -6.14
CA PHE A 66 2.73 -13.81 -5.11
C PHE A 66 3.34 -15.04 -4.46
N LEU A 67 4.63 -14.96 -4.19
CA LEU A 67 5.35 -15.96 -3.39
C LEU A 67 5.56 -15.41 -1.99
N SER A 68 4.98 -16.07 -0.98
CA SER A 68 5.15 -15.72 0.42
C SER A 68 5.12 -16.99 1.28
N GLU A 69 5.67 -16.92 2.50
CA GLU A 69 5.68 -18.09 3.41
C GLU A 69 4.28 -18.54 3.78
N SER A 70 3.36 -17.59 4.01
CA SER A 70 1.98 -17.88 4.39
C SER A 70 1.06 -18.18 3.21
N SER A 71 1.51 -17.91 1.98
CA SER A 71 0.72 -18.00 0.72
C SER A 71 -0.47 -17.04 0.67
N ASN A 72 -0.48 -16.00 1.51
CA ASN A 72 -1.58 -15.02 1.59
C ASN A 72 -1.31 -13.73 0.81
N GLY A 73 -0.18 -13.64 0.11
CA GLY A 73 0.15 -12.43 -0.68
C GLY A 73 0.24 -11.19 0.20
N LEU A 74 -0.46 -10.12 -0.20
CA LEU A 74 -0.45 -8.85 0.53
C LEU A 74 -1.21 -8.89 1.86
N ASP A 75 -2.04 -9.89 2.08
CA ASP A 75 -2.74 -10.08 3.35
C ASP A 75 -1.82 -10.71 4.41
N SER A 76 -0.64 -11.17 3.98
CA SER A 76 0.37 -11.72 4.86
C SER A 76 1.16 -10.61 5.55
N TRP A 77 1.59 -10.85 6.78
CA TRP A 77 2.56 -10.00 7.48
C TRP A 77 4.01 -10.35 7.13
N ASP A 78 4.19 -11.36 6.30
CA ASP A 78 5.49 -11.80 5.82
C ASP A 78 5.88 -11.10 4.52
N GLU A 79 7.10 -11.32 4.09
CA GLU A 79 7.57 -10.83 2.79
C GLU A 79 6.79 -11.53 1.67
N ALA A 80 6.39 -10.76 0.67
CA ALA A 80 5.75 -11.27 -0.53
C ALA A 80 6.52 -10.83 -1.76
N PHE A 81 6.75 -11.75 -2.69
CA PHE A 81 7.49 -11.49 -3.94
C PHE A 81 6.57 -11.63 -5.13
N LEU A 82 6.66 -10.69 -6.05
CA LEU A 82 5.96 -10.77 -7.32
C LEU A 82 7.00 -10.81 -8.46
N HIS A 83 6.97 -11.90 -9.23
CA HIS A 83 7.87 -12.08 -10.36
C HIS A 83 7.60 -11.04 -11.44
N ASN A 84 8.63 -10.64 -12.16
CA ASN A 84 8.57 -9.58 -13.14
C ASN A 84 7.61 -9.89 -14.31
N SER A 85 7.39 -11.16 -14.63
CA SER A 85 6.41 -11.59 -15.63
C SER A 85 4.95 -11.25 -15.25
N SER A 86 4.68 -10.95 -13.99
CA SER A 86 3.34 -10.59 -13.50
C SER A 86 3.13 -9.09 -13.37
N LEU A 87 4.15 -8.26 -13.64
CA LEU A 87 4.04 -6.81 -13.49
C LEU A 87 3.10 -6.18 -14.51
N GLU A 88 3.02 -6.72 -15.70
CA GLU A 88 2.04 -6.27 -16.70
C GLU A 88 0.61 -6.44 -16.18
N SER A 89 0.31 -7.58 -15.58
CA SER A 89 -1.01 -7.84 -14.97
C SER A 89 -1.29 -6.90 -13.80
N MET A 90 -0.28 -6.63 -12.98
CA MET A 90 -0.38 -5.64 -11.90
C MET A 90 -0.74 -4.26 -12.45
N ILE A 91 -0.05 -3.82 -13.51
CA ILE A 91 -0.31 -2.53 -14.15
C ILE A 91 -1.73 -2.45 -14.67
N ARG A 92 -2.25 -3.52 -15.28
CA ARG A 92 -3.64 -3.58 -15.76
C ARG A 92 -4.66 -3.41 -14.63
N ILE A 93 -4.40 -4.04 -13.48
CA ILE A 93 -5.25 -3.90 -12.29
C ILE A 93 -5.25 -2.46 -11.82
N LEU A 94 -4.09 -1.82 -11.76
CA LEU A 94 -3.96 -0.42 -11.36
C LEU A 94 -4.66 0.51 -12.35
N ASP A 95 -4.52 0.29 -13.66
CA ASP A 95 -5.20 1.07 -14.69
C ASP A 95 -6.71 1.00 -14.55
N LYS A 96 -7.24 -0.19 -14.33
CA LYS A 96 -8.68 -0.39 -14.13
C LYS A 96 -9.16 0.37 -12.88
N SER A 97 -8.41 0.31 -11.80
CA SER A 97 -8.74 1.01 -10.56
C SER A 97 -8.72 2.52 -10.75
N ILE A 98 -7.72 3.06 -11.46
CA ILE A 98 -7.63 4.48 -11.77
C ILE A 98 -8.86 4.96 -12.54
N LEU A 99 -9.36 4.17 -13.48
CA LEU A 99 -10.53 4.53 -14.29
C LEU A 99 -11.84 4.50 -13.49
N THR A 100 -11.91 3.71 -12.41
CA THR A 100 -13.15 3.53 -11.64
C THR A 100 -13.27 4.44 -10.43
N ILE A 101 -12.17 5.03 -9.95
CA ILE A 101 -12.19 5.91 -8.78
C ILE A 101 -12.64 7.31 -9.20
N ASN A 102 -13.71 7.81 -8.53
CA ASN A 102 -14.17 9.17 -8.73
C ASN A 102 -13.36 10.13 -7.84
N PRO A 103 -12.59 11.07 -8.44
CA PRO A 103 -11.73 11.98 -7.66
C PRO A 103 -12.48 12.95 -6.76
N ASP A 104 -13.77 13.14 -7.00
CA ASP A 104 -14.59 14.09 -6.24
C ASP A 104 -15.33 13.41 -5.07
N ASN A 105 -15.28 12.10 -4.96
CA ASN A 105 -16.05 11.34 -3.97
C ASN A 105 -15.22 11.02 -2.74
N LYS A 106 -15.10 11.97 -1.82
CA LYS A 106 -14.44 11.73 -0.53
C LYS A 106 -15.31 10.86 0.35
N GLU A 107 -14.71 9.87 0.99
CA GLU A 107 -15.40 8.92 1.85
C GLU A 107 -14.72 8.83 3.21
N VAL A 108 -15.52 8.55 4.24
CA VAL A 108 -15.01 8.23 5.59
C VAL A 108 -15.26 6.77 5.83
N ILE A 109 -14.20 6.02 6.10
CA ILE A 109 -14.28 4.57 6.29
C ILE A 109 -14.05 4.19 7.75
N LEU A 110 -14.64 3.07 8.17
CA LEU A 110 -14.41 2.49 9.47
C LEU A 110 -13.16 1.63 9.42
N LEU A 111 -12.13 2.00 10.18
CA LEU A 111 -10.89 1.24 10.30
C LEU A 111 -10.99 0.13 11.34
N GLY A 112 -11.68 0.40 12.44
CA GLY A 112 -11.78 -0.55 13.53
C GLY A 112 -12.79 -0.11 14.58
N TRP A 113 -13.06 -1.01 15.51
CA TRP A 113 -14.03 -0.83 16.56
C TRP A 113 -13.47 -1.33 17.88
N GLN A 114 -13.78 -0.62 18.97
CA GLN A 114 -13.45 -1.03 20.33
C GLN A 114 -14.71 -1.00 21.17
N ASP A 115 -15.01 -2.10 21.85
CA ASP A 115 -16.19 -2.17 22.73
C ASP A 115 -15.88 -1.72 24.16
N GLU A 116 -14.73 -2.09 24.67
CA GLU A 116 -14.30 -1.87 26.05
C GLU A 116 -13.05 -0.97 26.12
N PRO A 117 -12.89 -0.11 27.13
CA PRO A 117 -13.83 0.16 28.22
C PRO A 117 -15.04 1.02 27.80
N LEU A 118 -14.93 1.71 26.67
CA LEU A 118 -16.02 2.50 26.06
C LEU A 118 -16.10 2.17 24.58
N PRO A 119 -17.32 2.26 23.98
CA PRO A 119 -17.45 2.04 22.54
C PRO A 119 -16.76 3.16 21.75
N VAL A 120 -15.78 2.81 20.93
CA VAL A 120 -15.02 3.74 20.09
C VAL A 120 -14.99 3.21 18.66
N ALA A 121 -15.31 4.08 17.70
CA ALA A 121 -15.16 3.80 16.27
C ALA A 121 -13.98 4.61 15.75
N TYR A 122 -13.01 3.92 15.13
CA TYR A 122 -11.86 4.55 14.49
C TYR A 122 -12.13 4.72 13.01
N LEU A 123 -12.09 5.95 12.55
CA LEU A 123 -12.46 6.33 11.18
C LEU A 123 -11.28 6.96 10.45
N ARG A 124 -11.29 6.87 9.14
CA ARG A 124 -10.32 7.56 8.28
C ARG A 124 -11.03 8.15 7.09
N GLU A 125 -10.71 9.40 6.77
CA GLU A 125 -11.14 10.01 5.53
C GLU A 125 -10.23 9.57 4.38
N ILE A 126 -10.83 9.07 3.31
CA ILE A 126 -10.13 8.69 2.09
C ILE A 126 -10.27 9.83 1.09
N ASN A 127 -9.13 10.38 0.66
CA ASN A 127 -9.05 11.42 -0.36
C ASN A 127 -8.75 10.75 -1.72
N PRO A 128 -9.75 10.62 -2.61
CA PRO A 128 -9.55 9.89 -3.86
C PRO A 128 -8.56 10.56 -4.81
N ALA A 129 -8.44 11.88 -4.81
CA ALA A 129 -7.44 12.57 -5.62
C ALA A 129 -6.01 12.17 -5.21
N ARG A 130 -5.75 12.09 -3.92
CA ARG A 130 -4.48 11.62 -3.37
C ARG A 130 -4.22 10.15 -3.73
N VAL A 131 -5.27 9.33 -3.67
CA VAL A 131 -5.17 7.91 -4.05
C VAL A 131 -4.81 7.76 -5.53
N LEU A 132 -5.44 8.55 -6.41
CA LEU A 132 -5.12 8.52 -7.84
C LEU A 132 -3.67 8.90 -8.11
N ASP A 133 -3.15 9.91 -7.44
CA ASP A 133 -1.73 10.30 -7.55
C ASP A 133 -0.81 9.15 -7.09
N PHE A 134 -1.16 8.52 -5.99
CA PHE A 134 -0.43 7.36 -5.49
C PHE A 134 -0.47 6.19 -6.47
N LEU A 135 -1.64 5.86 -7.03
CA LEU A 135 -1.77 4.76 -7.99
C LEU A 135 -0.97 5.03 -9.28
N ALA A 136 -0.92 6.28 -9.74
CA ALA A 136 -0.08 6.66 -10.88
C ALA A 136 1.40 6.45 -10.56
N MET A 137 1.83 6.77 -9.35
CA MET A 137 3.20 6.56 -8.88
C MET A 137 3.53 5.06 -8.78
N LEU A 138 2.63 4.27 -8.21
CA LEU A 138 2.79 2.82 -8.09
C LEU A 138 2.86 2.15 -9.47
N LYS A 139 1.99 2.57 -10.39
CA LYS A 139 2.00 2.09 -11.77
C LYS A 139 3.34 2.39 -12.46
N ARG A 140 3.85 3.61 -12.29
CA ARG A 140 5.16 4.00 -12.85
C ARG A 140 6.28 3.13 -12.28
N PHE A 141 6.26 2.92 -10.97
CA PHE A 141 7.25 2.10 -10.29
C PHE A 141 7.25 0.66 -10.84
N ALA A 142 6.06 0.08 -11.02
CA ALA A 142 5.91 -1.25 -11.58
C ALA A 142 6.39 -1.31 -13.05
N ALA A 143 6.04 -0.32 -13.86
CA ALA A 143 6.44 -0.27 -15.27
C ALA A 143 7.96 -0.14 -15.43
N GLU A 144 8.59 0.73 -14.64
CA GLU A 144 10.05 0.87 -14.64
C GLU A 144 10.74 -0.41 -14.17
N SER A 145 10.16 -1.10 -13.20
CA SER A 145 10.69 -2.36 -12.68
C SER A 145 10.61 -3.47 -13.74
N GLU A 146 9.52 -3.51 -14.51
CA GLU A 146 9.35 -4.45 -15.61
C GLU A 146 10.43 -4.22 -16.69
N ILE A 147 10.64 -2.97 -17.08
CA ILE A 147 11.65 -2.60 -18.09
C ILE A 147 13.06 -3.01 -17.62
N GLN A 148 13.34 -2.86 -16.32
CA GLN A 148 14.64 -3.23 -15.75
C GLN A 148 14.78 -4.73 -15.51
N GLY A 149 13.72 -5.51 -15.71
CA GLY A 149 13.71 -6.94 -15.45
C GLY A 149 13.78 -7.30 -13.97
N CYS A 150 13.31 -6.42 -13.10
CA CYS A 150 13.33 -6.63 -11.65
C CYS A 150 12.02 -7.22 -11.15
N ASP A 151 12.11 -8.15 -10.22
CA ASP A 151 10.97 -8.60 -9.44
C ASP A 151 10.66 -7.56 -8.35
N LEU A 152 9.47 -7.60 -7.79
CA LEU A 152 9.09 -6.73 -6.68
C LEU A 152 8.99 -7.54 -5.38
N GLU A 153 9.50 -6.94 -4.31
CA GLU A 153 9.42 -7.45 -2.95
C GLU A 153 8.60 -6.48 -2.11
N PHE A 154 7.52 -6.99 -1.50
CA PHE A 154 6.60 -6.24 -0.66
C PHE A 154 6.88 -6.59 0.80
N ILE A 155 7.20 -5.60 1.62
CA ILE A 155 7.53 -5.79 3.04
C ILE A 155 6.62 -4.90 3.89
N LEU A 156 5.85 -5.52 4.76
CA LEU A 156 5.01 -4.85 5.75
C LEU A 156 5.80 -4.40 6.97
#